data_fa0cbc578e3cd845e4db697d6176ecfc
#
_entry.id   fa0cbc578e3cd845e4db697d6176ecfc
#
_cell.length_a   1.000
_cell.length_b   1.000
_cell.length_c   1.000
_cell.angle_alpha   90.00
_cell.angle_beta   90.00
_cell.angle_gamma   90.00
#
_symmetry.space_group_name_H-M   'P 1'
#
loop_
_entity.id
_entity.type
_entity.pdbx_description
1 polymer ?
#
loop_
_entity_poly.entity_id
_entity_poly.type
_entity_poly.pdbx_seq_one_letter_code
_entity_poly.pdbx_strand_id
1 'polypeptide(L)'
;MSLLKSCLIIFLIFFITSFLLPIQAFLRIFKKPLSTIIPMIYHRLVLKLLSIKIIVKGNIGEDGSLIVANHASWIDIFIISSVIKTSFVSKSEVSKWPLVSWLAKLQGTIFINRNNPKELTKTASEIHDRI
;
A
#
# COMPACT_ATOMS: atom_id res chain seq x y z
N MET A 1 -26.66 -1.31 4.74
CA MET A 1 -25.91 -2.41 5.41
C MET A 1 -26.33 -2.39 6.88
N SER A 2 -26.65 -3.54 7.52
CA SER A 2 -27.02 -3.51 8.94
C SER A 2 -25.80 -3.15 9.81
N LEU A 3 -26.02 -2.46 10.93
CA LEU A 3 -24.96 -2.06 11.86
C LEU A 3 -24.11 -3.27 12.29
N LEU A 4 -24.76 -4.39 12.57
CA LEU A 4 -24.10 -5.64 12.94
C LEU A 4 -23.12 -6.13 11.85
N LYS A 5 -23.52 -6.08 10.59
CA LYS A 5 -22.65 -6.44 9.45
C LYS A 5 -21.44 -5.52 9.34
N SER A 6 -21.63 -4.22 9.54
CA SER A 6 -20.53 -3.25 9.52
C SER A 6 -19.53 -3.51 10.66
N CYS A 7 -20.02 -3.75 11.88
CA CYS A 7 -19.17 -4.08 13.02
C CYS A 7 -18.39 -5.37 12.80
N LEU A 8 -19.01 -6.39 12.22
CA LEU A 8 -18.34 -7.66 11.90
C LEU A 8 -17.22 -7.46 10.87
N ILE A 9 -17.47 -6.68 9.80
CA ILE A 9 -16.45 -6.39 8.78
C ILE A 9 -15.26 -5.65 9.39
N ILE A 10 -15.51 -4.63 10.20
CA ILE A 10 -14.46 -3.86 10.88
C ILE A 10 -13.65 -4.78 11.81
N PHE A 11 -14.32 -5.62 12.58
CA PHE A 11 -13.67 -6.60 13.45
C PHE A 11 -12.78 -7.55 12.66
N LEU A 12 -13.27 -8.12 11.55
CA LEU A 12 -12.50 -9.01 10.68
C LEU A 12 -11.29 -8.32 10.08
N ILE A 13 -11.43 -7.09 9.58
CA ILE A 13 -10.29 -6.31 9.05
C ILE A 13 -9.26 -6.10 10.14
N PHE A 14 -9.68 -5.70 11.34
CA PHE A 14 -8.76 -5.48 12.47
C PHE A 14 -8.05 -6.79 12.87
N PHE A 15 -8.78 -7.89 12.96
CA PHE A 15 -8.23 -9.20 13.29
C PHE A 15 -7.19 -9.66 12.27
N ILE A 16 -7.51 -9.61 10.96
CA ILE A 16 -6.59 -9.97 9.89
C ILE A 16 -5.35 -9.08 9.91
N THR A 17 -5.54 -7.77 10.11
CA THR A 17 -4.43 -6.81 10.20
C THR A 17 -3.51 -7.16 11.36
N SER A 18 -4.06 -7.38 12.55
CA SER A 18 -3.28 -7.71 13.76
C SER A 18 -2.46 -8.98 13.59
N PHE A 19 -2.99 -9.96 12.85
CA PHE A 19 -2.29 -11.22 12.57
C PHE A 19 -1.20 -11.07 11.49
N LEU A 20 -1.49 -10.35 10.40
CA LEU A 20 -0.56 -10.21 9.28
C LEU A 20 0.55 -9.18 9.53
N LEU A 21 0.33 -8.19 10.39
CA LEU A 21 1.30 -7.13 10.68
C LEU A 21 2.65 -7.64 11.18
N PRO A 22 2.74 -8.51 12.21
CA PRO A 22 4.02 -9.02 12.68
C PRO A 22 4.74 -9.85 11.60
N ILE A 23 3.99 -10.62 10.81
CA ILE A 23 4.54 -11.40 9.70
C ILE A 23 5.13 -10.46 8.64
N GLN A 24 4.40 -9.42 8.26
CA GLN A 24 4.86 -8.42 7.29
C GLN A 24 6.10 -7.68 7.79
N ALA A 25 6.12 -7.28 9.06
CA ALA A 25 7.27 -6.62 9.67
C ALA A 25 8.52 -7.52 9.63
N PHE A 26 8.37 -8.78 10.00
CA PHE A 26 9.45 -9.77 9.93
C PHE A 26 9.97 -9.91 8.49
N LEU A 27 9.09 -10.15 7.52
CA LEU A 27 9.48 -10.33 6.12
C LEU A 27 10.15 -9.07 5.55
N ARG A 28 9.73 -7.88 5.96
CA ARG A 28 10.31 -6.62 5.52
C ARG A 28 11.71 -6.40 6.08
N ILE A 29 11.93 -6.70 7.37
CA ILE A 29 13.25 -6.62 8.01
C ILE A 29 14.25 -7.54 7.30
N PHE A 30 13.85 -8.76 6.98
CA PHE A 30 14.70 -9.75 6.32
C PHE A 30 14.69 -9.65 4.79
N LYS A 31 14.12 -8.56 4.23
CA LYS A 31 14.05 -8.30 2.76
C LYS A 31 13.53 -9.49 1.95
N LYS A 32 12.59 -10.25 2.50
CA LYS A 32 12.02 -11.42 1.82
C LYS A 32 11.10 -10.99 0.68
N PRO A 33 11.11 -11.70 -0.47
CA PRO A 33 10.27 -11.34 -1.64
C PRO A 33 8.77 -11.38 -1.33
N LEU A 34 8.34 -12.23 -0.39
CA LEU A 34 6.96 -12.26 0.10
C LEU A 34 6.49 -10.93 0.73
N SER A 35 7.41 -10.06 1.16
CA SER A 35 7.04 -8.76 1.73
C SER A 35 6.29 -7.83 0.75
N THR A 36 6.37 -8.09 -0.55
CA THR A 36 5.60 -7.36 -1.58
C THR A 36 4.28 -8.03 -1.91
N ILE A 37 4.17 -9.33 -1.65
CA ILE A 37 2.97 -10.13 -1.97
C ILE A 37 1.91 -10.02 -0.86
N ILE A 38 2.33 -10.01 0.41
CA ILE A 38 1.40 -9.94 1.54
C ILE A 38 0.49 -8.70 1.50
N PRO A 39 1.00 -7.47 1.25
CA PRO A 39 0.13 -6.30 1.11
C PRO A 39 -0.91 -6.47 -0.01
N MET A 40 -0.52 -7.06 -1.14
CA MET A 40 -1.43 -7.32 -2.26
C MET A 40 -2.57 -8.27 -1.85
N ILE A 41 -2.25 -9.37 -1.18
CA ILE A 41 -3.27 -10.34 -0.71
C ILE A 41 -4.17 -9.67 0.34
N TYR A 42 -3.59 -8.95 1.29
CA TYR A 42 -4.33 -8.24 2.34
C TYR A 42 -5.33 -7.23 1.73
N HIS A 43 -4.89 -6.40 0.78
CA HIS A 43 -5.75 -5.42 0.14
C HIS A 43 -6.88 -6.08 -0.67
N ARG A 44 -6.63 -7.20 -1.34
CA ARG A 44 -7.68 -8.01 -1.99
C ARG A 44 -8.73 -8.50 -0.99
N LEU A 45 -8.30 -9.00 0.15
CA LEU A 45 -9.21 -9.46 1.21
C LEU A 45 -10.05 -8.31 1.76
N VAL A 46 -9.44 -7.16 2.07
CA VAL A 46 -10.15 -5.98 2.56
C VAL A 46 -11.20 -5.52 1.56
N LEU A 47 -10.84 -5.37 0.29
CA LEU A 47 -11.78 -4.95 -0.77
C LEU A 47 -12.93 -5.95 -0.94
N LYS A 48 -12.65 -7.25 -0.84
CA LYS A 48 -13.68 -8.29 -0.87
C LYS A 48 -14.63 -8.19 0.32
N LEU A 49 -14.12 -7.96 1.53
CA LEU A 49 -14.94 -7.75 2.74
C LEU A 49 -15.82 -6.51 2.61
N LEU A 50 -15.30 -5.45 1.99
CA LEU A 50 -16.04 -4.22 1.71
C LEU A 50 -17.01 -4.37 0.52
N SER A 51 -17.07 -5.54 -0.12
CA SER A 51 -17.89 -5.81 -1.31
C SER A 51 -17.55 -4.89 -2.50
N ILE A 52 -16.30 -4.46 -2.61
CA ILE A 52 -15.82 -3.64 -3.72
C ILE A 52 -15.37 -4.54 -4.84
N LYS A 53 -16.00 -4.40 -6.00
CA LYS A 53 -15.65 -5.11 -7.23
C LYS A 53 -14.67 -4.28 -8.05
N ILE A 54 -13.52 -4.86 -8.37
CA ILE A 54 -12.53 -4.24 -9.24
C ILE A 54 -12.72 -4.76 -10.66
N ILE A 55 -12.68 -3.86 -11.63
CA ILE A 55 -12.69 -4.19 -13.05
C ILE A 55 -11.41 -3.63 -13.65
N VAL A 56 -10.51 -4.52 -14.07
CA VAL A 56 -9.29 -4.15 -14.78
C VAL A 56 -9.56 -4.22 -16.27
N LYS A 57 -9.23 -3.14 -17.00
CA LYS A 57 -9.29 -3.09 -18.47
C LYS A 57 -7.92 -2.72 -19.01
N GLY A 58 -7.45 -3.42 -20.01
CA GLY A 58 -6.13 -3.24 -20.58
C GLY A 58 -5.06 -4.12 -19.93
N ASN A 59 -3.81 -3.88 -20.29
CA ASN A 59 -2.69 -4.63 -19.78
C ASN A 59 -2.12 -3.95 -18.53
N ILE A 60 -1.79 -4.74 -17.53
CA ILE A 60 -1.00 -4.32 -16.39
C ILE A 60 0.44 -4.15 -16.88
N GLY A 61 1.07 -3.01 -16.52
CA GLY A 61 2.46 -2.76 -16.87
C GLY A 61 3.42 -3.87 -16.40
N GLU A 62 4.59 -3.91 -16.99
CA GLU A 62 5.65 -4.85 -16.62
C GLU A 62 6.21 -4.53 -15.24
N ASP A 63 6.85 -5.53 -14.60
CA ASP A 63 7.59 -5.31 -13.36
C ASP A 63 8.68 -4.24 -13.61
N GLY A 64 8.84 -3.32 -12.65
CA GLY A 64 9.74 -2.19 -12.80
C GLY A 64 9.14 -0.95 -13.49
N SER A 65 7.83 -0.86 -13.63
CA SER A 65 7.16 0.30 -14.23
C SER A 65 6.78 1.35 -13.21
N LEU A 66 6.89 2.64 -13.61
CA LEU A 66 6.32 3.75 -12.84
C LEU A 66 4.84 3.90 -13.18
N ILE A 67 3.98 3.74 -12.16
CA ILE A 67 2.54 3.83 -12.31
C ILE A 67 2.07 5.20 -11.84
N VAL A 68 1.37 5.91 -12.72
CA VAL A 68 0.73 7.20 -12.41
C VAL A 68 -0.78 7.02 -12.48
N ALA A 69 -1.48 7.43 -11.44
CA ALA A 69 -2.93 7.29 -11.35
C ALA A 69 -3.59 8.55 -10.80
N ASN A 70 -4.84 8.80 -11.19
CA ASN A 70 -5.68 9.78 -10.53
C ASN A 70 -5.98 9.26 -9.12
N HIS A 71 -5.62 10.07 -8.11
CA HIS A 71 -5.79 9.69 -6.71
C HIS A 71 -6.84 10.57 -6.06
N ALA A 72 -8.04 10.02 -5.88
CA ALA A 72 -9.19 10.72 -5.32
C ALA A 72 -9.55 10.25 -3.90
N SER A 73 -9.13 9.05 -3.51
CA SER A 73 -9.55 8.43 -2.25
C SER A 73 -8.46 7.52 -1.67
N TRP A 74 -8.47 7.34 -0.36
CA TRP A 74 -7.65 6.36 0.35
C TRP A 74 -7.82 4.94 -0.17
N ILE A 75 -8.99 4.63 -0.73
CA ILE A 75 -9.30 3.31 -1.26
C ILE A 75 -8.47 2.98 -2.51
N ASP A 76 -7.97 4.00 -3.22
CA ASP A 76 -7.13 3.82 -4.41
C ASP A 76 -5.84 3.07 -4.08
N ILE A 77 -5.29 3.27 -2.87
CA ILE A 77 -4.11 2.54 -2.38
C ILE A 77 -4.42 1.03 -2.34
N PHE A 78 -5.59 0.67 -1.80
CA PHE A 78 -6.03 -0.73 -1.73
C PHE A 78 -6.30 -1.30 -3.11
N ILE A 79 -6.96 -0.52 -3.99
CA ILE A 79 -7.31 -0.96 -5.35
C ILE A 79 -6.04 -1.24 -6.16
N ILE A 80 -5.12 -0.27 -6.26
CA ILE A 80 -3.89 -0.40 -7.04
C ILE A 80 -3.04 -1.55 -6.49
N SER A 81 -2.78 -1.56 -5.20
CA SER A 81 -1.96 -2.58 -4.56
C SER A 81 -2.59 -3.98 -4.56
N SER A 82 -3.90 -4.10 -4.73
CA SER A 82 -4.57 -5.40 -4.89
C SER A 82 -4.34 -6.03 -6.26
N VAL A 83 -4.03 -5.22 -7.26
CA VAL A 83 -3.87 -5.66 -8.65
C VAL A 83 -2.38 -5.85 -8.98
N ILE A 84 -1.52 -4.96 -8.50
CA ILE A 84 -0.10 -4.88 -8.84
C ILE A 84 0.74 -4.92 -7.57
N LYS A 85 1.87 -5.63 -7.61
CA LYS A 85 2.90 -5.52 -6.58
C LYS A 85 3.55 -4.15 -6.71
N THR A 86 3.28 -3.24 -5.79
CA THR A 86 3.75 -1.87 -5.89
C THR A 86 4.15 -1.29 -4.55
N SER A 87 5.04 -0.29 -4.61
CA SER A 87 5.33 0.63 -3.52
C SER A 87 4.82 2.00 -3.91
N PHE A 88 4.38 2.79 -2.94
CA PHE A 88 3.83 4.12 -3.18
C PHE A 88 4.85 5.22 -2.92
N VAL A 89 4.64 6.37 -3.57
CA VAL A 89 5.30 7.61 -3.23
C VAL A 89 4.30 8.52 -2.53
N SER A 90 4.60 8.97 -1.34
CA SER A 90 3.71 9.78 -0.50
C SER A 90 4.39 11.07 -0.04
N LYS A 91 3.60 12.07 0.35
CA LYS A 91 4.11 13.30 0.92
C LYS A 91 4.80 13.04 2.27
N SER A 92 5.86 13.80 2.57
CA SER A 92 6.60 13.72 3.83
C SER A 92 5.73 13.94 5.07
N GLU A 93 4.66 14.73 4.97
CA GLU A 93 3.73 14.98 6.07
C GLU A 93 3.05 13.69 6.55
N VAL A 94 2.77 12.76 5.64
CA VAL A 94 2.17 11.46 5.96
C VAL A 94 3.10 10.61 6.82
N SER A 95 4.42 10.82 6.71
CA SER A 95 5.40 10.12 7.55
C SER A 95 5.28 10.47 9.04
N LYS A 96 4.62 11.57 9.38
CA LYS A 96 4.38 12.04 10.75
C LYS A 96 3.07 11.49 11.34
N TRP A 97 2.23 10.85 10.53
CA TRP A 97 0.96 10.31 11.02
C TRP A 97 1.19 8.99 11.74
N PRO A 98 0.83 8.90 13.02
CA PRO A 98 0.99 7.64 13.75
C PRO A 98 0.18 6.54 13.05
N LEU A 99 0.60 5.30 13.18
CA LEU A 99 0.03 4.11 12.56
C LEU A 99 0.11 4.11 11.01
N VAL A 100 -0.40 5.15 10.32
CA VAL A 100 -0.39 5.24 8.85
C VAL A 100 1.04 5.25 8.30
N SER A 101 1.93 6.05 8.91
CA SER A 101 3.35 6.09 8.55
C SER A 101 4.01 4.71 8.69
N TRP A 102 3.69 4.01 9.77
CA TRP A 102 4.26 2.70 10.01
C TRP A 102 3.76 1.66 9.00
N LEU A 103 2.46 1.62 8.72
CA LEU A 103 1.86 0.75 7.71
C LEU A 103 2.44 1.04 6.31
N ALA A 104 2.56 2.32 5.96
CA ALA A 104 3.15 2.74 4.69
C ALA A 104 4.62 2.30 4.55
N LYS A 105 5.42 2.43 5.62
CA LYS A 105 6.81 1.94 5.65
C LYS A 105 6.89 0.43 5.46
N LEU A 106 5.98 -0.33 6.06
CA LEU A 106 5.92 -1.78 5.89
C LEU A 106 5.59 -2.19 4.45
N GLN A 107 4.84 -1.36 3.73
CA GLN A 107 4.55 -1.54 2.30
C GLN A 107 5.68 -1.03 1.40
N GLY A 108 6.69 -0.37 1.96
CA GLY A 108 7.83 0.18 1.21
C GLY A 108 7.57 1.55 0.59
N THR A 109 6.61 2.30 1.10
CA THR A 109 6.33 3.67 0.65
C THR A 109 7.55 4.57 0.80
N ILE A 110 7.84 5.34 -0.24
CA ILE A 110 8.85 6.39 -0.25
C ILE A 110 8.16 7.70 0.14
N PHE A 111 8.73 8.43 1.10
CA PHE A 111 8.22 9.73 1.51
C PHE A 111 9.03 10.84 0.88
N ILE A 112 8.35 11.79 0.23
CA ILE A 112 8.99 12.88 -0.51
C ILE A 112 8.62 14.24 0.07
N ASN A 113 9.63 15.04 0.35
CA ASN A 113 9.46 16.46 0.65
C ASN A 113 9.58 17.28 -0.65
N ARG A 114 8.44 17.70 -1.17
CA ARG A 114 8.36 18.44 -2.46
C ARG A 114 8.98 19.82 -2.40
N ASN A 115 9.20 20.37 -1.20
CA ASN A 115 9.73 21.72 -1.00
C ASN A 115 11.25 21.73 -0.92
N ASN A 116 11.91 20.56 -0.93
CA ASN A 116 13.36 20.46 -0.85
C ASN A 116 13.94 19.86 -2.15
N PRO A 117 14.58 20.65 -3.04
CA PRO A 117 15.12 20.15 -4.29
C PRO A 117 16.17 19.03 -4.13
N LYS A 118 16.97 19.07 -3.06
CA LYS A 118 17.98 18.03 -2.79
C LYS A 118 17.34 16.68 -2.45
N GLU A 119 16.23 16.72 -1.70
CA GLU A 119 15.47 15.51 -1.38
C GLU A 119 14.74 14.97 -2.61
N LEU A 120 14.27 15.83 -3.50
CA LEU A 120 13.67 15.42 -4.77
C LEU A 120 14.62 14.59 -5.61
N THR A 121 15.87 15.07 -5.80
CA THR A 121 16.90 14.34 -6.56
C THR A 121 17.22 12.98 -5.92
N LYS A 122 17.39 12.95 -4.58
CA LYS A 122 17.63 11.70 -3.85
C LYS A 122 16.45 10.72 -4.00
N THR A 123 15.24 11.21 -3.89
CA THR A 123 14.02 10.38 -4.04
C THR A 123 13.88 9.86 -5.46
N ALA A 124 14.21 10.67 -6.48
CA ALA A 124 14.21 10.23 -7.87
C ALA A 124 15.21 9.09 -8.10
N SER A 125 16.42 9.18 -7.54
CA SER A 125 17.41 8.10 -7.57
C SER A 125 16.87 6.84 -6.87
N GLU A 126 16.28 6.97 -5.68
CA GLU A 126 15.69 5.83 -4.96
C GLU A 126 14.56 5.15 -5.73
N ILE A 127 13.74 5.91 -6.44
CA ILE A 127 12.70 5.37 -7.32
C ILE A 127 13.35 4.63 -8.49
N HIS A 128 14.36 5.24 -9.13
CA HIS A 128 15.10 4.62 -10.24
C HIS A 128 15.73 3.28 -9.84
N ASP A 129 16.31 3.20 -8.64
CA ASP A 129 16.94 1.98 -8.14
C ASP A 129 15.95 0.85 -7.81
N ARG A 130 14.63 1.15 -7.78
CA ARG A 130 13.55 0.20 -7.50
C ARG A 130 12.80 -0.27 -8.75
N ILE A 131 12.98 0.43 -9.86
CA ILE A 131 12.43 0.09 -11.17
C ILE A 131 13.45 -0.79 -11.92
#